data_f3657a2bdeca1216c8aa8936abb69ae0
#
_entry.id   f3657a2bdeca1216c8aa8936abb69ae0
#
_cell.length_a   1.000
_cell.length_b   1.000
_cell.length_c   1.000
_cell.angle_alpha   90.00
_cell.angle_beta   90.00
_cell.angle_gamma   90.00
#
_symmetry.space_group_name_H-M   'P 1'
#
loop_
_entity.id
_entity.type
_entity.pdbx_description
1 polymer ?
#
loop_
_entity_poly.entity_id
_entity_poly.type
_entity_poly.pdbx_seq_one_letter_code
_entity_poly.pdbx_strand_id
1 'polypeptide(L)'
;RDSSTSRGLGDVYKRQAQAWIATVQVPITFLVLGVLGNKLALVSRRTGAVTVVGYLKARYKSDVLVIVTSLLMVAFFMAQMIGQFTGGATLISSITGLDHVVSLLIFGAVVIIYTSFGGFSAVAITDTIQGIIMCVGTFLLLFFVLKAGGGLAGIDAGLAQNLPGVYDDLFSKYSPGTLLSFWILVGFGTLGLPQTAVRSMGFKNTKSLHSAMWIGALTCSFIIVGMHMAGTWAGALVDTKNLPTSDYFIPYIVQKIMPVGLAGTFLAAPMAAVMSTADSLLILASAAIVKDLWRNYVVKDDPVKIQSYNKNVGKMSTLVTFAFGVIVILLTINPPDIIFFLNLFALGGLECSFFWPLVGGLFWKKGTKQAAVFSSLGAAITYIFCYYNVQIAGINAVVWGLLAGGILYFVIGNITCKNGLDEDIIKNCF
;
A
#
# COMPACT_ATOMS: atom_id res chain seq x y z
N ARG A 1 16.23 -15.47 27.11
CA ARG A 1 17.63 -15.89 26.95
C ARG A 1 17.65 -16.79 25.73
N ASP A 2 18.48 -16.51 24.75
CA ASP A 2 18.55 -17.04 23.39
C ASP A 2 17.54 -16.47 22.38
N SER A 3 17.48 -15.13 22.33
CA SER A 3 16.60 -14.44 21.39
C SER A 3 17.22 -14.18 20.00
N SER A 4 18.53 -14.36 19.82
CA SER A 4 19.21 -14.04 18.56
C SER A 4 19.24 -15.19 17.55
N THR A 5 19.40 -16.42 18.00
CA THR A 5 19.48 -17.61 17.13
C THR A 5 18.12 -18.07 16.63
N SER A 6 17.05 -17.83 17.40
CA SER A 6 15.68 -18.17 17.00
C SER A 6 15.08 -17.15 16.01
N ARG A 7 15.55 -15.90 16.00
CA ARG A 7 15.06 -14.87 15.07
C ARG A 7 15.49 -15.13 13.63
N GLY A 8 16.74 -15.48 13.37
CA GLY A 8 17.24 -15.72 12.01
C GLY A 8 16.58 -16.91 11.31
N LEU A 9 16.46 -18.05 12.00
CA LEU A 9 15.78 -19.23 11.46
C LEU A 9 14.27 -19.01 11.30
N GLY A 10 13.62 -18.34 12.26
CA GLY A 10 12.19 -18.00 12.17
C GLY A 10 11.84 -17.15 10.98
N ASP A 11 12.72 -16.22 10.56
CA ASP A 11 12.45 -15.29 9.46
C ASP A 11 12.50 -15.95 8.08
N VAL A 12 13.31 -16.98 7.88
CA VAL A 12 13.40 -17.69 6.59
C VAL A 12 12.22 -18.64 6.38
N TYR A 13 11.79 -19.34 7.42
CA TYR A 13 10.56 -20.16 7.36
C TYR A 13 9.30 -19.31 7.11
N LYS A 14 9.28 -18.07 7.59
CA LYS A 14 8.23 -17.09 7.30
C LYS A 14 8.16 -16.76 5.81
N ARG A 15 9.26 -16.80 5.06
CA ARG A 15 9.32 -16.36 3.65
C ARG A 15 8.53 -17.24 2.69
N GLN A 16 8.47 -18.57 2.87
CA GLN A 16 7.63 -19.44 2.04
C GLN A 16 6.13 -19.18 2.24
N ALA A 17 5.71 -19.07 3.51
CA ALA A 17 4.35 -18.68 3.83
C ALA A 17 4.02 -17.28 3.29
N GLN A 18 4.98 -16.35 3.29
CA GLN A 18 4.83 -15.02 2.69
C GLN A 18 4.70 -15.08 1.16
N ALA A 19 5.41 -15.98 0.47
CA ALA A 19 5.21 -16.20 -0.96
C ALA A 19 3.78 -16.65 -1.28
N TRP A 20 3.22 -17.56 -0.47
CA TRP A 20 1.82 -17.98 -0.59
C TRP A 20 0.83 -16.84 -0.31
N ILE A 21 1.11 -16.04 0.73
CA ILE A 21 0.31 -14.84 1.04
C ILE A 21 0.32 -13.87 -0.14
N ALA A 22 1.48 -13.65 -0.76
CA ALA A 22 1.62 -12.70 -1.86
C ALA A 22 0.84 -13.10 -3.13
N THR A 23 0.60 -14.40 -3.37
CA THR A 23 -0.11 -14.88 -4.57
C THR A 23 -1.55 -14.36 -4.67
N VAL A 24 -2.21 -14.02 -3.57
CA VAL A 24 -3.56 -13.44 -3.59
C VAL A 24 -3.64 -12.09 -4.31
N GLN A 25 -2.53 -11.36 -4.39
CA GLN A 25 -2.50 -10.05 -5.07
C GLN A 25 -2.73 -10.17 -6.58
N VAL A 26 -2.51 -11.34 -7.17
CA VAL A 26 -2.75 -11.61 -8.58
C VAL A 26 -4.24 -11.56 -8.93
N PRO A 27 -5.11 -12.41 -8.36
CA PRO A 27 -6.53 -12.37 -8.65
C PRO A 27 -7.21 -11.08 -8.16
N ILE A 28 -6.70 -10.48 -7.08
CA ILE A 28 -7.30 -9.25 -6.56
C ILE A 28 -7.16 -8.08 -7.53
N THR A 29 -6.13 -8.04 -8.38
CA THR A 29 -5.97 -7.01 -9.41
C THR A 29 -7.17 -6.99 -10.37
N PHE A 30 -7.75 -8.15 -10.69
CA PHE A 30 -8.97 -8.25 -11.50
C PHE A 30 -10.20 -7.70 -10.77
N LEU A 31 -10.32 -7.93 -9.47
CA LEU A 31 -11.42 -7.39 -8.66
C LEU A 31 -11.30 -5.87 -8.51
N VAL A 32 -10.10 -5.38 -8.21
CA VAL A 32 -9.84 -3.95 -8.03
C VAL A 32 -10.11 -3.16 -9.31
N LEU A 33 -9.57 -3.57 -10.44
CA LEU A 33 -9.73 -2.84 -11.70
C LEU A 33 -11.02 -3.23 -12.43
N GLY A 34 -11.36 -4.53 -12.47
CA GLY A 34 -12.51 -5.02 -13.24
C GLY A 34 -13.85 -4.73 -12.57
N VAL A 35 -13.99 -4.96 -11.28
CA VAL A 35 -15.26 -4.79 -10.56
C VAL A 35 -15.36 -3.41 -9.95
N LEU A 36 -14.45 -3.07 -9.05
CA LEU A 36 -14.48 -1.79 -8.33
C LEU A 36 -14.17 -0.63 -9.28
N GLY A 37 -13.09 -0.75 -10.06
CA GLY A 37 -12.54 0.31 -10.88
C GLY A 37 -13.49 0.76 -11.98
N ASN A 38 -14.19 -0.17 -12.64
CA ASN A 38 -15.16 0.17 -13.67
C ASN A 38 -16.31 1.03 -13.12
N LYS A 39 -16.87 0.62 -11.98
CA LYS A 39 -17.97 1.33 -11.34
C LYS A 39 -17.51 2.67 -10.78
N LEU A 40 -16.34 2.70 -10.15
CA LEU A 40 -15.79 3.93 -9.59
C LEU A 40 -15.43 4.97 -10.67
N ALA A 41 -14.87 4.54 -11.80
CA ALA A 41 -14.61 5.42 -12.95
C ALA A 41 -15.89 6.02 -13.52
N LEU A 42 -16.98 5.26 -13.57
CA LEU A 42 -18.28 5.76 -14.02
C LEU A 42 -18.84 6.80 -13.06
N VAL A 43 -18.86 6.49 -11.76
CA VAL A 43 -19.36 7.38 -10.72
C VAL A 43 -18.52 8.66 -10.65
N SER A 44 -17.20 8.55 -10.72
CA SER A 44 -16.28 9.70 -10.74
C SER A 44 -16.62 10.68 -11.88
N ARG A 45 -16.86 10.17 -13.10
CA ARG A 45 -17.24 11.02 -14.24
C ARG A 45 -18.60 11.69 -14.06
N ARG A 46 -19.59 11.00 -13.47
CA ARG A 46 -20.92 11.55 -13.23
C ARG A 46 -20.93 12.61 -12.12
N THR A 47 -20.16 12.39 -11.07
CA THR A 47 -20.09 13.27 -9.90
C THR A 47 -19.03 14.35 -9.99
N GLY A 48 -18.06 14.24 -10.92
CA GLY A 48 -16.88 15.10 -10.98
C GLY A 48 -15.87 14.86 -9.85
N ALA A 49 -16.02 13.78 -9.09
CA ALA A 49 -15.10 13.44 -8.01
C ALA A 49 -13.74 13.01 -8.55
N VAL A 50 -12.66 13.63 -8.08
CA VAL A 50 -11.27 13.33 -8.45
C VAL A 50 -10.46 12.72 -7.30
N THR A 51 -11.06 12.64 -6.11
CA THR A 51 -10.49 11.99 -4.92
C THR A 51 -11.49 10.98 -4.36
N VAL A 52 -11.00 9.97 -3.61
CA VAL A 52 -11.89 9.02 -2.94
C VAL A 52 -12.79 9.73 -1.93
N VAL A 53 -12.23 10.69 -1.18
CA VAL A 53 -13.02 11.48 -0.23
C VAL A 53 -14.07 12.33 -0.95
N GLY A 54 -13.72 12.87 -2.13
CA GLY A 54 -14.69 13.57 -3.00
C GLY A 54 -15.84 12.65 -3.46
N TYR A 55 -15.53 11.39 -3.81
CA TYR A 55 -16.57 10.38 -4.07
C TYR A 55 -17.45 10.13 -2.83
N LEU A 56 -16.82 9.93 -1.65
CA LEU A 56 -17.57 9.72 -0.40
C LEU A 56 -18.49 10.92 -0.08
N LYS A 57 -18.01 12.16 -0.33
CA LYS A 57 -18.83 13.36 -0.20
C LYS A 57 -20.04 13.35 -1.13
N ALA A 58 -19.82 13.03 -2.41
CA ALA A 58 -20.91 12.95 -3.39
C ALA A 58 -21.93 11.86 -3.04
N ARG A 59 -21.45 10.70 -2.56
CA ARG A 59 -22.28 9.54 -2.25
C ARG A 59 -23.07 9.67 -0.95
N TYR A 60 -22.48 10.25 0.09
CA TYR A 60 -23.09 10.30 1.42
C TYR A 60 -23.54 11.70 1.85
N LYS A 61 -23.18 12.75 1.13
CA LYS A 61 -23.51 14.15 1.45
C LYS A 61 -23.23 14.48 2.93
N SER A 62 -22.06 14.06 3.45
CA SER A 62 -21.69 14.15 4.88
C SER A 62 -20.34 14.82 5.07
N ASP A 63 -20.34 16.00 5.70
CA ASP A 63 -19.12 16.72 6.05
C ASP A 63 -18.31 15.99 7.13
N VAL A 64 -18.99 15.37 8.10
CA VAL A 64 -18.33 14.58 9.14
C VAL A 64 -17.53 13.42 8.54
N LEU A 65 -18.13 12.71 7.56
CA LEU A 65 -17.42 11.63 6.87
C LEU A 65 -16.19 12.14 6.13
N VAL A 66 -16.29 13.28 5.44
CA VAL A 66 -15.17 13.90 4.72
C VAL A 66 -14.03 14.22 5.68
N ILE A 67 -14.31 14.87 6.81
CA ILE A 67 -13.29 15.21 7.80
C ILE A 67 -12.64 13.96 8.38
N VAL A 68 -13.46 13.00 8.83
CA VAL A 68 -12.97 11.76 9.44
C VAL A 68 -12.08 10.97 8.46
N THR A 69 -12.58 10.73 7.24
CA THR A 69 -11.83 9.95 6.26
C THR A 69 -10.57 10.68 5.77
N SER A 70 -10.60 12.01 5.63
CA SER A 70 -9.39 12.78 5.29
C SER A 70 -8.33 12.70 6.38
N LEU A 71 -8.72 12.82 7.65
CA LEU A 71 -7.77 12.75 8.78
C LEU A 71 -7.19 11.34 8.92
N LEU A 72 -8.01 10.29 8.83
CA LEU A 72 -7.54 8.90 8.86
C LEU A 72 -6.59 8.60 7.68
N MET A 73 -6.93 9.10 6.48
CA MET A 73 -6.08 8.93 5.30
C MET A 73 -4.71 9.59 5.49
N VAL A 74 -4.67 10.84 5.96
CA VAL A 74 -3.41 11.55 6.23
C VAL A 74 -2.58 10.84 7.29
N ALA A 75 -3.20 10.37 8.39
CA ALA A 75 -2.50 9.68 9.46
C ALA A 75 -1.89 8.34 9.02
N PHE A 76 -2.66 7.50 8.32
CA PHE A 76 -2.15 6.20 7.86
C PHE A 76 -1.19 6.34 6.67
N PHE A 77 -1.36 7.32 5.78
CA PHE A 77 -0.36 7.61 4.75
C PHE A 77 0.95 8.08 5.37
N MET A 78 0.90 8.87 6.43
CA MET A 78 2.11 9.26 7.16
C MET A 78 2.85 8.04 7.71
N ALA A 79 2.13 7.12 8.38
CA ALA A 79 2.72 5.88 8.87
C ALA A 79 3.32 5.02 7.76
N GLN A 80 2.62 4.89 6.62
CA GLN A 80 3.11 4.15 5.46
C GLN A 80 4.36 4.79 4.86
N MET A 81 4.40 6.12 4.75
CA MET A 81 5.55 6.85 4.22
C MET A 81 6.79 6.75 5.10
N ILE A 82 6.64 6.73 6.43
CA ILE A 82 7.76 6.47 7.34
C ILE A 82 8.43 5.14 6.96
N GLY A 83 7.65 4.08 6.72
CA GLY A 83 8.17 2.80 6.24
C GLY A 83 8.90 2.91 4.91
N GLN A 84 8.35 3.66 3.93
CA GLN A 84 8.98 3.84 2.62
C GLN A 84 10.30 4.63 2.73
N PHE A 85 10.31 5.71 3.50
CA PHE A 85 11.50 6.54 3.69
C PHE A 85 12.61 5.78 4.43
N THR A 86 12.25 4.99 5.45
CA THR A 86 13.19 4.08 6.11
C THR A 86 13.77 3.06 5.11
N GLY A 87 12.92 2.46 4.26
CA GLY A 87 13.34 1.50 3.22
C GLY A 87 14.30 2.12 2.21
N GLY A 88 14.00 3.31 1.71
CA GLY A 88 14.88 4.04 0.81
C GLY A 88 16.23 4.41 1.44
N ALA A 89 16.21 4.87 2.69
CA ALA A 89 17.43 5.17 3.45
C ALA A 89 18.29 3.92 3.68
N THR A 90 17.66 2.81 4.07
CA THR A 90 18.36 1.52 4.26
C THR A 90 19.00 1.03 2.97
N LEU A 91 18.33 1.15 1.82
CA LEU A 91 18.90 0.80 0.52
C LEU A 91 20.13 1.65 0.19
N ILE A 92 20.06 2.97 0.32
CA ILE A 92 21.20 3.86 0.08
C ILE A 92 22.34 3.53 1.04
N SER A 93 22.07 3.42 2.35
CA SER A 93 23.06 3.11 3.37
C SER A 93 23.77 1.78 3.09
N SER A 94 23.02 0.74 2.71
CA SER A 94 23.57 -0.60 2.43
C SER A 94 24.49 -0.64 1.21
N ILE A 95 24.30 0.26 0.24
CA ILE A 95 25.12 0.31 -0.99
C ILE A 95 26.33 1.22 -0.81
N THR A 96 26.12 2.38 -0.16
CA THR A 96 27.13 3.43 -0.09
C THR A 96 27.98 3.38 1.18
N GLY A 97 27.50 2.69 2.22
CA GLY A 97 28.09 2.72 3.55
C GLY A 97 27.87 4.04 4.32
N LEU A 98 27.06 4.95 3.77
CA LEU A 98 26.72 6.20 4.45
C LEU A 98 25.86 5.94 5.70
N ASP A 99 25.96 6.85 6.65
CA ASP A 99 25.07 6.87 7.81
C ASP A 99 23.59 6.87 7.39
N HIS A 100 22.74 6.21 8.20
CA HIS A 100 21.32 6.06 7.89
C HIS A 100 20.59 7.39 7.77
N VAL A 101 20.89 8.37 8.64
CA VAL A 101 20.26 9.70 8.61
C VAL A 101 20.68 10.48 7.37
N VAL A 102 21.95 10.41 6.97
CA VAL A 102 22.42 11.02 5.72
C VAL A 102 21.73 10.42 4.52
N SER A 103 21.62 9.08 4.49
CA SER A 103 20.92 8.33 3.44
C SER A 103 19.43 8.71 3.37
N LEU A 104 18.78 8.89 4.53
CA LEU A 104 17.40 9.35 4.64
C LEU A 104 17.22 10.75 4.07
N LEU A 105 18.12 11.67 4.39
CA LEU A 105 18.06 13.04 3.88
C LEU A 105 18.23 13.08 2.34
N ILE A 106 19.16 12.28 1.80
CA ILE A 106 19.36 12.19 0.35
C ILE A 106 18.09 11.62 -0.32
N PHE A 107 17.59 10.47 0.15
CA PHE A 107 16.37 9.86 -0.39
C PHE A 107 15.18 10.79 -0.31
N GLY A 108 14.93 11.35 0.89
CA GLY A 108 13.81 12.21 1.15
C GLY A 108 13.84 13.50 0.32
N ALA A 109 15.00 14.15 0.20
CA ALA A 109 15.17 15.34 -0.62
C ALA A 109 14.81 15.05 -2.10
N VAL A 110 15.32 13.96 -2.67
CA VAL A 110 15.04 13.58 -4.05
C VAL A 110 13.53 13.36 -4.24
N VAL A 111 12.90 12.52 -3.39
CA VAL A 111 11.47 12.20 -3.52
C VAL A 111 10.61 13.45 -3.35
N ILE A 112 10.87 14.26 -2.32
CA ILE A 112 10.08 15.46 -2.05
C ILE A 112 10.20 16.47 -3.18
N ILE A 113 11.40 16.72 -3.67
CA ILE A 113 11.63 17.72 -4.72
C ILE A 113 10.89 17.32 -6.00
N TYR A 114 11.15 16.13 -6.56
CA TYR A 114 10.52 15.80 -7.83
C TYR A 114 8.99 15.63 -7.71
N THR A 115 8.48 15.13 -6.59
CA THR A 115 7.04 14.98 -6.38
C THR A 115 6.36 16.34 -6.21
N SER A 116 6.93 17.24 -5.43
CA SER A 116 6.35 18.57 -5.17
C SER A 116 6.25 19.41 -6.43
N PHE A 117 7.28 19.38 -7.28
CA PHE A 117 7.31 20.18 -8.52
C PHE A 117 6.70 19.45 -9.72
N GLY A 118 6.77 18.12 -9.75
CA GLY A 118 6.26 17.31 -10.87
C GLY A 118 4.75 17.14 -10.90
N GLY A 119 4.13 17.05 -9.74
CA GLY A 119 2.69 16.80 -9.61
C GLY A 119 2.23 15.45 -10.14
N PHE A 120 0.91 15.25 -10.23
CA PHE A 120 0.30 13.94 -10.56
C PHE A 120 0.75 13.39 -11.93
N SER A 121 0.87 14.24 -12.97
CA SER A 121 1.24 13.78 -14.31
C SER A 121 2.68 13.29 -14.39
N ALA A 122 3.60 13.97 -13.73
CA ALA A 122 5.00 13.56 -13.68
C ALA A 122 5.15 12.25 -12.90
N VAL A 123 4.45 12.11 -11.76
CA VAL A 123 4.44 10.87 -10.97
C VAL A 123 3.89 9.70 -11.79
N ALA A 124 2.83 9.88 -12.57
CA ALA A 124 2.31 8.81 -13.41
C ALA A 124 3.33 8.33 -14.48
N ILE A 125 4.16 9.23 -15.01
CA ILE A 125 5.23 8.89 -15.97
C ILE A 125 6.37 8.18 -15.23
N THR A 126 6.83 8.71 -14.10
CA THR A 126 7.89 8.09 -13.30
C THR A 126 7.48 6.71 -12.80
N ASP A 127 6.24 6.52 -12.34
CA ASP A 127 5.67 5.22 -11.94
C ASP A 127 5.77 4.19 -13.08
N THR A 128 5.51 4.61 -14.31
CA THR A 128 5.61 3.71 -15.47
C THR A 128 7.07 3.26 -15.72
N ILE A 129 8.02 4.20 -15.67
CA ILE A 129 9.45 3.90 -15.82
C ILE A 129 9.92 3.01 -14.65
N GLN A 130 9.52 3.32 -13.44
CA GLN A 130 9.84 2.56 -12.24
C GLN A 130 9.27 1.14 -12.33
N GLY A 131 8.05 0.96 -12.86
CA GLY A 131 7.47 -0.35 -13.13
C GLY A 131 8.31 -1.21 -14.09
N ILE A 132 8.84 -0.61 -15.16
CA ILE A 132 9.74 -1.29 -16.09
C ILE A 132 11.05 -1.67 -15.37
N ILE A 133 11.63 -0.76 -14.59
CA ILE A 133 12.85 -1.03 -13.80
C ILE A 133 12.62 -2.18 -12.81
N MET A 134 11.47 -2.23 -12.15
CA MET A 134 11.10 -3.34 -11.26
C MET A 134 11.01 -4.67 -12.01
N CYS A 135 10.42 -4.71 -13.20
CA CYS A 135 10.37 -5.93 -14.03
C CYS A 135 11.78 -6.42 -14.40
N VAL A 136 12.64 -5.51 -14.86
CA VAL A 136 14.04 -5.85 -15.21
C VAL A 136 14.79 -6.36 -13.97
N GLY A 137 14.65 -5.69 -12.84
CA GLY A 137 15.28 -6.12 -11.58
C GLY A 137 14.80 -7.49 -11.12
N THR A 138 13.48 -7.75 -11.18
CA THR A 138 12.91 -9.08 -10.86
C THR A 138 13.51 -10.17 -11.75
N PHE A 139 13.61 -9.91 -13.07
CA PHE A 139 14.23 -10.84 -14.01
C PHE A 139 15.69 -11.10 -13.65
N LEU A 140 16.47 -10.04 -13.40
CA LEU A 140 17.89 -10.16 -13.05
C LEU A 140 18.07 -10.97 -11.76
N LEU A 141 17.28 -10.69 -10.73
CA LEU A 141 17.39 -11.42 -9.47
C LEU A 141 17.08 -12.90 -9.64
N LEU A 142 15.97 -13.25 -10.30
CA LEU A 142 15.62 -14.64 -10.60
C LEU A 142 16.74 -15.35 -11.37
N PHE A 143 17.25 -14.72 -12.42
CA PHE A 143 18.29 -15.29 -13.26
C PHE A 143 19.59 -15.58 -12.47
N PHE A 144 20.07 -14.59 -11.70
CA PHE A 144 21.33 -14.75 -10.97
C PHE A 144 21.19 -15.68 -9.76
N VAL A 145 20.05 -15.71 -9.07
CA VAL A 145 19.79 -16.67 -8.00
C VAL A 145 19.78 -18.09 -8.55
N LEU A 146 19.08 -18.34 -9.65
CA LEU A 146 19.07 -19.66 -10.30
C LEU A 146 20.48 -20.07 -10.78
N LYS A 147 21.22 -19.14 -11.41
CA LYS A 147 22.58 -19.41 -11.87
C LYS A 147 23.52 -19.73 -10.72
N ALA A 148 23.50 -18.94 -9.66
CA ALA A 148 24.35 -19.14 -8.49
C ALA A 148 24.00 -20.42 -7.72
N GLY A 149 22.72 -20.81 -7.72
CA GLY A 149 22.26 -22.04 -7.09
C GLY A 149 22.49 -23.31 -7.92
N GLY A 150 23.03 -23.23 -9.14
CA GLY A 150 23.19 -24.40 -10.02
C GLY A 150 21.86 -24.91 -10.62
N GLY A 151 20.91 -24.00 -10.84
CA GLY A 151 19.55 -24.31 -11.31
C GLY A 151 18.61 -24.75 -10.19
N LEU A 152 17.42 -25.22 -10.58
CA LEU A 152 16.37 -25.60 -9.61
C LEU A 152 16.83 -26.76 -8.70
N ALA A 153 17.53 -27.76 -9.22
CA ALA A 153 18.00 -28.90 -8.42
C ALA A 153 19.02 -28.47 -7.36
N GLY A 154 19.94 -27.56 -7.69
CA GLY A 154 20.91 -27.05 -6.72
C GLY A 154 20.28 -26.14 -5.67
N ILE A 155 19.29 -25.33 -6.06
CA ILE A 155 18.47 -24.54 -5.13
C ILE A 155 17.73 -25.46 -4.13
N ASP A 156 17.13 -26.52 -4.64
CA ASP A 156 16.40 -27.52 -3.84
C ASP A 156 17.32 -28.15 -2.78
N ALA A 157 18.47 -28.64 -3.22
CA ALA A 157 19.47 -29.22 -2.33
C ALA A 157 19.99 -28.19 -1.28
N GLY A 158 20.25 -26.95 -1.72
CA GLY A 158 20.70 -25.88 -0.83
C GLY A 158 19.65 -25.46 0.20
N LEU A 159 18.38 -25.43 -0.19
CA LEU A 159 17.26 -25.16 0.73
C LEU A 159 17.13 -26.28 1.77
N ALA A 160 17.19 -27.54 1.35
CA ALA A 160 17.12 -28.69 2.25
C ALA A 160 18.27 -28.66 3.28
N GLN A 161 19.47 -28.23 2.86
CA GLN A 161 20.65 -28.16 3.73
C GLN A 161 20.63 -26.95 4.68
N ASN A 162 20.36 -25.75 4.15
CA ASN A 162 20.45 -24.50 4.91
C ASN A 162 19.19 -24.23 5.74
N LEU A 163 18.08 -24.81 5.34
CA LEU A 163 16.76 -24.60 5.90
C LEU A 163 16.03 -25.93 6.09
N PRO A 164 16.53 -26.79 6.98
CA PRO A 164 15.86 -28.07 7.30
C PRO A 164 14.43 -27.77 7.78
N GLY A 165 13.43 -28.40 7.18
CA GLY A 165 12.01 -28.15 7.42
C GLY A 165 11.38 -27.06 6.52
N VAL A 166 12.09 -26.58 5.49
CA VAL A 166 11.52 -25.67 4.48
C VAL A 166 10.38 -26.31 3.67
N TYR A 167 10.44 -27.64 3.53
CA TYR A 167 9.40 -28.46 2.90
C TYR A 167 8.40 -29.06 3.88
N ASP A 168 8.52 -28.73 5.19
CA ASP A 168 7.52 -29.08 6.16
C ASP A 168 6.18 -28.41 5.83
N ASP A 169 5.12 -28.91 6.45
CA ASP A 169 3.77 -28.39 6.25
C ASP A 169 3.76 -26.84 6.35
N LEU A 170 3.14 -26.19 5.35
CA LEU A 170 2.91 -24.75 5.30
C LEU A 170 2.30 -24.23 6.62
N PHE A 171 1.49 -25.04 7.27
CA PHE A 171 0.81 -24.72 8.52
C PHE A 171 1.62 -25.00 9.78
N SER A 172 2.84 -25.57 9.66
CA SER A 172 3.71 -25.83 10.81
C SER A 172 4.15 -24.54 11.55
N LYS A 173 4.21 -23.43 10.81
CA LYS A 173 4.65 -22.09 11.33
C LYS A 173 3.53 -21.07 11.44
N TYR A 174 2.50 -21.21 10.61
CA TYR A 174 1.35 -20.32 10.63
C TYR A 174 0.06 -21.13 10.66
N SER A 175 -0.84 -20.78 11.57
CA SER A 175 -2.17 -21.36 11.55
C SER A 175 -2.91 -21.01 10.24
N PRO A 176 -3.83 -21.85 9.76
CA PRO A 176 -4.67 -21.50 8.61
C PRO A 176 -5.37 -20.16 8.76
N GLY A 177 -5.81 -19.84 9.98
CA GLY A 177 -6.42 -18.55 10.31
C GLY A 177 -5.48 -17.38 10.09
N THR A 178 -4.20 -17.51 10.45
CA THR A 178 -3.17 -16.49 10.20
C THR A 178 -2.99 -16.26 8.70
N LEU A 179 -2.80 -17.31 7.92
CA LEU A 179 -2.60 -17.20 6.46
C LEU A 179 -3.81 -16.59 5.77
N LEU A 180 -5.03 -17.03 6.10
CA LEU A 180 -6.26 -16.47 5.55
C LEU A 180 -6.43 -15.00 5.96
N SER A 181 -6.05 -14.62 7.18
CA SER A 181 -6.14 -13.22 7.61
C SER A 181 -5.16 -12.31 6.87
N PHE A 182 -3.97 -12.80 6.53
CA PHE A 182 -3.06 -12.07 5.65
C PHE A 182 -3.59 -11.98 4.21
N TRP A 183 -4.28 -13.01 3.70
CA TRP A 183 -4.96 -12.93 2.41
C TRP A 183 -6.05 -11.86 2.39
N ILE A 184 -6.72 -11.67 3.52
CA ILE A 184 -7.68 -10.56 3.66
C ILE A 184 -6.92 -9.23 3.63
N LEU A 185 -5.85 -9.07 4.39
CA LEU A 185 -5.05 -7.85 4.45
C LEU A 185 -4.46 -7.46 3.09
N VAL A 186 -3.62 -8.33 2.48
CA VAL A 186 -2.92 -7.96 1.24
C VAL A 186 -3.71 -8.26 -0.04
N GLY A 187 -4.90 -8.83 0.10
CA GLY A 187 -5.79 -9.19 -1.00
C GLY A 187 -7.11 -8.43 -0.92
N PHE A 188 -8.11 -9.04 -0.31
CA PHE A 188 -9.48 -8.52 -0.32
C PHE A 188 -9.62 -7.12 0.28
N GLY A 189 -8.90 -6.81 1.35
CA GLY A 189 -8.89 -5.50 2.01
C GLY A 189 -8.42 -4.37 1.08
N THR A 190 -7.53 -4.68 0.14
CA THR A 190 -6.99 -3.70 -0.82
C THR A 190 -8.06 -3.04 -1.71
N LEU A 191 -9.27 -3.61 -1.81
CA LEU A 191 -10.43 -2.95 -2.42
C LEU A 191 -10.82 -1.66 -1.68
N GLY A 192 -10.49 -1.57 -0.39
CA GLY A 192 -10.71 -0.37 0.43
C GLY A 192 -9.60 0.68 0.34
N LEU A 193 -8.48 0.40 -0.33
CA LEU A 193 -7.35 1.32 -0.35
C LEU A 193 -7.61 2.58 -1.20
N PRO A 194 -7.52 3.79 -0.62
CA PRO A 194 -7.75 5.04 -1.36
C PRO A 194 -6.80 5.22 -2.54
N GLN A 195 -5.52 4.87 -2.40
CA GLN A 195 -4.51 4.98 -3.45
C GLN A 195 -4.83 4.11 -4.67
N THR A 196 -5.40 2.94 -4.46
CA THR A 196 -5.83 2.04 -5.53
C THR A 196 -7.09 2.55 -6.22
N ALA A 197 -8.05 3.02 -5.42
CA ALA A 197 -9.32 3.55 -5.89
C ALA A 197 -9.14 4.81 -6.74
N VAL A 198 -8.30 5.77 -6.33
CA VAL A 198 -8.04 7.00 -7.11
C VAL A 198 -7.48 6.69 -8.50
N ARG A 199 -6.59 5.72 -8.63
CA ARG A 199 -6.06 5.30 -9.93
C ARG A 199 -7.17 4.83 -10.88
N SER A 200 -8.16 4.11 -10.35
CA SER A 200 -9.32 3.65 -11.12
C SER A 200 -10.21 4.80 -11.60
N MET A 201 -10.30 5.90 -10.86
CA MET A 201 -11.09 7.09 -11.24
C MET A 201 -10.52 7.81 -12.47
N GLY A 202 -9.21 7.70 -12.74
CA GLY A 202 -8.50 8.38 -13.83
C GLY A 202 -8.64 7.74 -15.21
N PHE A 203 -9.24 6.56 -15.36
CA PHE A 203 -9.33 5.88 -16.66
C PHE A 203 -10.24 6.60 -17.65
N LYS A 204 -9.72 6.80 -18.88
CA LYS A 204 -10.43 7.51 -19.95
C LYS A 204 -11.68 6.78 -20.43
N ASN A 205 -11.63 5.47 -20.56
CA ASN A 205 -12.71 4.61 -21.04
C ASN A 205 -12.56 3.16 -20.55
N THR A 206 -13.61 2.36 -20.74
CA THR A 206 -13.66 0.95 -20.33
C THR A 206 -12.61 0.09 -21.04
N LYS A 207 -12.29 0.39 -22.31
CA LYS A 207 -11.27 -0.35 -23.07
C LYS A 207 -9.88 -0.17 -22.42
N SER A 208 -9.52 1.07 -22.07
CA SER A 208 -8.26 1.37 -21.38
C SER A 208 -8.20 0.68 -20.00
N LEU A 209 -9.31 0.62 -19.28
CA LEU A 209 -9.41 -0.08 -18.00
C LEU A 209 -9.20 -1.60 -18.16
N HIS A 210 -9.83 -2.23 -19.17
CA HIS A 210 -9.63 -3.66 -19.46
C HIS A 210 -8.18 -3.96 -19.86
N SER A 211 -7.56 -3.13 -20.68
CA SER A 211 -6.15 -3.29 -21.03
C SER A 211 -5.25 -3.17 -19.78
N ALA A 212 -5.52 -2.18 -18.93
CA ALA A 212 -4.77 -1.99 -17.69
C ALA A 212 -4.97 -3.16 -16.71
N MET A 213 -6.15 -3.78 -16.66
CA MET A 213 -6.42 -4.95 -15.85
C MET A 213 -5.53 -6.14 -16.24
N TRP A 214 -5.43 -6.46 -17.53
CA TRP A 214 -4.59 -7.56 -18.02
C TRP A 214 -3.10 -7.25 -17.86
N ILE A 215 -2.65 -6.08 -18.30
CA ILE A 215 -1.25 -5.66 -18.17
C ILE A 215 -0.86 -5.61 -16.69
N GLY A 216 -1.71 -5.00 -15.86
CA GLY A 216 -1.47 -4.91 -14.41
C GLY A 216 -1.39 -6.28 -13.76
N ALA A 217 -2.33 -7.20 -14.06
CA ALA A 217 -2.33 -8.55 -13.50
C ALA A 217 -1.06 -9.33 -13.89
N LEU A 218 -0.65 -9.28 -15.16
CA LEU A 218 0.56 -9.95 -15.64
C LEU A 218 1.83 -9.34 -15.02
N THR A 219 1.93 -8.01 -14.97
CA THR A 219 3.07 -7.30 -14.38
C THR A 219 3.16 -7.55 -12.88
N CYS A 220 2.03 -7.43 -12.15
CA CYS A 220 1.99 -7.73 -10.72
C CYS A 220 2.34 -9.20 -10.45
N SER A 221 1.81 -10.14 -11.23
CA SER A 221 2.16 -11.56 -11.10
C SER A 221 3.65 -11.79 -11.24
N PHE A 222 4.24 -11.24 -12.29
CA PHE A 222 5.67 -11.39 -12.55
C PHE A 222 6.52 -10.80 -11.44
N ILE A 223 6.25 -9.58 -11.01
CA ILE A 223 7.02 -8.90 -9.96
C ILE A 223 6.81 -9.59 -8.61
N ILE A 224 5.56 -9.79 -8.19
CA ILE A 224 5.25 -10.30 -6.86
C ILE A 224 5.71 -11.75 -6.73
N VAL A 225 5.28 -12.63 -7.62
CA VAL A 225 5.67 -14.04 -7.56
C VAL A 225 7.17 -14.19 -7.77
N GLY A 226 7.73 -13.49 -8.77
CA GLY A 226 9.15 -13.55 -9.08
C GLY A 226 10.04 -13.08 -7.93
N MET A 227 9.73 -11.96 -7.28
CA MET A 227 10.51 -11.46 -6.15
C MET A 227 10.41 -12.36 -4.92
N HIS A 228 9.22 -12.91 -4.60
CA HIS A 228 9.07 -13.85 -3.49
C HIS A 228 9.77 -15.17 -3.75
N MET A 229 9.67 -15.71 -4.96
CA MET A 229 10.42 -16.92 -5.35
C MET A 229 11.93 -16.67 -5.26
N ALA A 230 12.43 -15.58 -5.84
CA ALA A 230 13.85 -15.26 -5.77
C ALA A 230 14.33 -15.07 -4.33
N GLY A 231 13.53 -14.41 -3.48
CA GLY A 231 13.82 -14.24 -2.06
C GLY A 231 13.89 -15.57 -1.29
N THR A 232 12.97 -16.50 -1.58
CA THR A 232 12.95 -17.84 -0.99
C THR A 232 14.15 -18.65 -1.47
N TRP A 233 14.39 -18.69 -2.78
CA TRP A 233 15.51 -19.43 -3.38
C TRP A 233 16.88 -18.89 -2.97
N ALA A 234 17.01 -17.59 -2.74
CA ALA A 234 18.24 -16.99 -2.20
C ALA A 234 18.63 -17.53 -0.83
N GLY A 235 17.69 -18.07 -0.05
CA GLY A 235 17.95 -18.79 1.18
C GLY A 235 18.78 -20.06 1.01
N ALA A 236 18.81 -20.66 -0.19
CA ALA A 236 19.72 -21.77 -0.52
C ALA A 236 21.19 -21.35 -0.59
N LEU A 237 21.48 -20.05 -0.83
CA LEU A 237 22.80 -19.54 -1.18
C LEU A 237 23.55 -18.94 0.03
N VAL A 238 22.83 -18.59 1.10
CA VAL A 238 23.40 -17.83 2.21
C VAL A 238 22.79 -18.20 3.55
N ASP A 239 23.65 -18.43 4.54
CA ASP A 239 23.24 -18.49 5.93
C ASP A 239 22.90 -17.09 6.44
N THR A 240 21.63 -16.90 6.83
CA THR A 240 21.07 -15.60 7.25
C THR A 240 21.39 -15.23 8.70
N LYS A 241 22.07 -16.10 9.45
CA LYS A 241 22.33 -15.91 10.89
C LYS A 241 23.18 -14.68 11.23
N ASN A 242 23.98 -14.21 10.26
CA ASN A 242 24.93 -13.12 10.46
C ASN A 242 24.46 -11.75 9.95
N LEU A 243 23.18 -11.61 9.55
CA LEU A 243 22.65 -10.34 9.05
C LEU A 243 22.10 -9.49 10.20
N PRO A 244 22.36 -8.16 10.22
CA PRO A 244 21.84 -7.25 11.25
C PRO A 244 20.32 -7.24 11.35
N THR A 245 19.66 -7.20 10.20
CA THR A 245 18.19 -7.29 10.05
C THR A 245 17.82 -7.98 8.75
N SER A 246 16.56 -8.43 8.64
CA SER A 246 16.02 -9.04 7.40
C SER A 246 16.04 -8.09 6.21
N ASP A 247 16.02 -6.79 6.43
CA ASP A 247 15.99 -5.77 5.38
C ASP A 247 17.30 -5.69 4.58
N TYR A 248 18.42 -6.14 5.18
CA TYR A 248 19.72 -6.22 4.50
C TYR A 248 19.91 -7.48 3.65
N PHE A 249 18.98 -8.43 3.68
CA PHE A 249 19.15 -9.73 3.01
C PHE A 249 19.30 -9.60 1.49
N ILE A 250 18.42 -8.90 0.82
CA ILE A 250 18.46 -8.74 -0.64
C ILE A 250 19.69 -7.95 -1.10
N PRO A 251 20.01 -6.77 -0.54
CA PRO A 251 21.28 -6.08 -0.86
C PRO A 251 22.51 -6.97 -0.69
N TYR A 252 22.58 -7.75 0.38
CA TYR A 252 23.71 -8.66 0.65
C TYR A 252 23.84 -9.77 -0.41
N ILE A 253 22.73 -10.47 -0.73
CA ILE A 253 22.70 -11.50 -1.75
C ILE A 253 23.15 -10.95 -3.10
N VAL A 254 22.60 -9.82 -3.51
CA VAL A 254 22.87 -9.21 -4.80
C VAL A 254 24.35 -8.87 -4.96
N GLN A 255 24.97 -8.31 -3.94
CA GLN A 255 26.41 -8.02 -3.94
C GLN A 255 27.26 -9.30 -4.03
N LYS A 256 26.77 -10.42 -3.49
CA LYS A 256 27.49 -11.71 -3.50
C LYS A 256 27.40 -12.45 -4.84
N ILE A 257 26.24 -12.38 -5.52
CA ILE A 257 25.98 -13.23 -6.70
C ILE A 257 26.03 -12.50 -8.03
N MET A 258 25.95 -11.17 -8.04
CA MET A 258 25.92 -10.37 -9.27
C MET A 258 27.25 -9.65 -9.51
N PRO A 259 27.66 -9.50 -10.79
CA PRO A 259 28.71 -8.55 -11.15
C PRO A 259 28.37 -7.13 -10.67
N VAL A 260 29.38 -6.35 -10.25
CA VAL A 260 29.21 -5.03 -9.62
C VAL A 260 28.29 -4.10 -10.40
N GLY A 261 28.44 -4.00 -11.74
CA GLY A 261 27.60 -3.15 -12.57
C GLY A 261 26.13 -3.58 -12.59
N LEU A 262 25.87 -4.89 -12.64
CA LEU A 262 24.50 -5.44 -12.62
C LEU A 262 23.88 -5.39 -11.22
N ALA A 263 24.67 -5.53 -10.17
CA ALA A 263 24.21 -5.35 -8.81
C ALA A 263 23.67 -3.93 -8.59
N GLY A 264 24.38 -2.90 -9.07
CA GLY A 264 23.90 -1.52 -9.04
C GLY A 264 22.60 -1.30 -9.83
N THR A 265 22.52 -1.89 -11.02
CA THR A 265 21.29 -1.83 -11.85
C THR A 265 20.12 -2.53 -11.17
N PHE A 266 20.36 -3.69 -10.55
CA PHE A 266 19.31 -4.38 -9.79
C PHE A 266 18.81 -3.55 -8.61
N LEU A 267 19.71 -2.92 -7.84
CA LEU A 267 19.34 -2.14 -6.66
C LEU A 267 18.48 -0.90 -6.99
N ALA A 268 18.48 -0.47 -8.26
CA ALA A 268 17.51 0.52 -8.73
C ALA A 268 16.06 -0.01 -8.70
N ALA A 269 15.82 -1.33 -8.75
CA ALA A 269 14.47 -1.88 -8.75
C ALA A 269 13.76 -1.76 -7.39
N PRO A 270 14.33 -2.20 -6.24
CA PRO A 270 13.72 -1.94 -4.94
C PRO A 270 13.65 -0.43 -4.63
N MET A 271 14.62 0.37 -5.08
CA MET A 271 14.56 1.84 -4.96
C MET A 271 13.36 2.40 -5.73
N ALA A 272 13.13 1.95 -6.96
CA ALA A 272 11.98 2.35 -7.78
C ALA A 272 10.65 1.96 -7.09
N ALA A 273 10.56 0.78 -6.48
CA ALA A 273 9.37 0.33 -5.75
C ALA A 273 9.04 1.23 -4.55
N VAL A 274 10.05 1.60 -3.77
CA VAL A 274 9.89 2.51 -2.63
C VAL A 274 9.50 3.91 -3.09
N MET A 275 10.16 4.45 -4.12
CA MET A 275 9.91 5.78 -4.66
C MET A 275 8.49 5.91 -5.24
N SER A 276 8.01 4.94 -6.05
CA SER A 276 6.66 4.95 -6.64
C SER A 276 5.55 4.91 -5.60
N THR A 277 5.82 4.33 -4.45
CA THR A 277 4.87 4.34 -3.34
C THR A 277 4.91 5.67 -2.61
N ALA A 278 6.11 6.16 -2.28
CA ALA A 278 6.29 7.39 -1.51
C ALA A 278 5.70 8.62 -2.23
N ASP A 279 5.96 8.80 -3.53
CA ASP A 279 5.47 9.94 -4.29
C ASP A 279 3.94 9.92 -4.47
N SER A 280 3.38 8.75 -4.74
CA SER A 280 1.93 8.58 -4.80
C SER A 280 1.24 8.93 -3.49
N LEU A 281 1.78 8.51 -2.35
CA LEU A 281 1.25 8.82 -1.03
C LEU A 281 1.37 10.30 -0.69
N LEU A 282 2.49 10.95 -1.05
CA LEU A 282 2.69 12.39 -0.88
C LEU A 282 1.62 13.21 -1.61
N ILE A 283 1.36 12.87 -2.88
CA ILE A 283 0.34 13.56 -3.68
C ILE A 283 -1.06 13.34 -3.10
N LEU A 284 -1.39 12.12 -2.69
CA LEU A 284 -2.72 11.80 -2.15
C LEU A 284 -2.95 12.46 -0.80
N ALA A 285 -1.95 12.50 0.08
CA ALA A 285 -2.02 13.22 1.35
C ALA A 285 -2.19 14.73 1.12
N SER A 286 -1.44 15.31 0.19
CA SER A 286 -1.60 16.71 -0.21
C SER A 286 -3.00 16.98 -0.78
N ALA A 287 -3.53 16.09 -1.62
CA ALA A 287 -4.88 16.23 -2.17
C ALA A 287 -5.96 16.18 -1.07
N ALA A 288 -5.81 15.30 -0.08
CA ALA A 288 -6.72 15.25 1.07
C ALA A 288 -6.74 16.58 1.84
N ILE A 289 -5.56 17.17 2.07
CA ILE A 289 -5.46 18.43 2.78
C ILE A 289 -6.01 19.59 1.93
N VAL A 290 -5.53 19.74 0.68
CA VAL A 290 -5.82 20.91 -0.15
C VAL A 290 -7.20 20.86 -0.80
N LYS A 291 -7.60 19.69 -1.35
CA LYS A 291 -8.88 19.53 -2.03
C LYS A 291 -10.00 19.14 -1.08
N ASP A 292 -9.76 18.13 -0.23
CA ASP A 292 -10.85 17.57 0.55
C ASP A 292 -11.12 18.37 1.83
N LEU A 293 -10.08 18.91 2.50
CA LEU A 293 -10.27 19.74 3.68
C LEU A 293 -10.31 21.23 3.34
N TRP A 294 -9.25 21.80 2.78
CA TRP A 294 -9.15 23.26 2.58
C TRP A 294 -10.23 23.79 1.62
N ARG A 295 -10.39 23.19 0.44
CA ARG A 295 -11.42 23.62 -0.53
C ARG A 295 -12.83 23.53 0.06
N ASN A 296 -13.15 22.48 0.78
CA ASN A 296 -14.51 22.27 1.27
C ASN A 296 -14.85 23.11 2.50
N TYR A 297 -13.91 23.39 3.40
CA TYR A 297 -14.22 23.99 4.71
C TYR A 297 -13.67 25.40 4.91
N VAL A 298 -12.59 25.77 4.21
CA VAL A 298 -12.01 27.10 4.28
C VAL A 298 -12.49 27.99 3.12
N VAL A 299 -12.42 27.46 1.89
CA VAL A 299 -12.87 28.19 0.69
C VAL A 299 -14.39 28.21 0.60
N LYS A 300 -15.03 27.04 0.82
CA LYS A 300 -16.50 26.86 0.71
C LYS A 300 -17.05 27.35 -0.64
N ASP A 301 -18.19 28.03 -0.62
CA ASP A 301 -18.89 28.55 -1.79
C ASP A 301 -18.69 30.08 -1.98
N ASP A 302 -17.64 30.64 -1.34
CA ASP A 302 -17.29 32.06 -1.49
C ASP A 302 -16.62 32.30 -2.87
N PRO A 303 -17.22 33.07 -3.78
CA PRO A 303 -16.71 33.26 -5.15
C PRO A 303 -15.29 33.85 -5.18
N VAL A 304 -14.97 34.76 -4.27
CA VAL A 304 -13.64 35.41 -4.21
C VAL A 304 -12.60 34.40 -3.78
N LYS A 305 -12.89 33.61 -2.75
CA LYS A 305 -11.99 32.55 -2.29
C LYS A 305 -11.85 31.43 -3.32
N ILE A 306 -12.90 31.08 -4.06
CA ILE A 306 -12.85 30.08 -5.15
C ILE A 306 -11.90 30.57 -6.25
N GLN A 307 -12.01 31.83 -6.67
CA GLN A 307 -11.13 32.38 -7.69
C GLN A 307 -9.65 32.37 -7.21
N SER A 308 -9.41 32.81 -5.99
CA SER A 308 -8.08 32.78 -5.38
C SER A 308 -7.54 31.33 -5.26
N TYR A 309 -8.37 30.39 -4.82
CA TYR A 309 -8.02 28.98 -4.73
C TYR A 309 -7.63 28.43 -6.11
N ASN A 310 -8.46 28.60 -7.13
CA ASN A 310 -8.20 28.09 -8.48
C ASN A 310 -6.88 28.66 -9.06
N LYS A 311 -6.57 29.94 -8.77
CA LYS A 311 -5.32 30.55 -9.19
C LYS A 311 -4.08 29.97 -8.46
N ASN A 312 -4.22 29.59 -7.20
CA ASN A 312 -3.11 29.24 -6.33
C ASN A 312 -3.04 27.75 -5.96
N VAL A 313 -4.02 26.90 -6.36
CA VAL A 313 -4.10 25.51 -5.94
C VAL A 313 -2.84 24.71 -6.27
N GLY A 314 -2.18 24.98 -7.39
CA GLY A 314 -0.92 24.34 -7.74
C GLY A 314 0.19 24.67 -6.73
N LYS A 315 0.39 25.96 -6.42
CA LYS A 315 1.37 26.40 -5.42
C LYS A 315 1.08 25.87 -4.02
N MET A 316 -0.20 25.85 -3.63
CA MET A 316 -0.65 25.28 -2.36
C MET A 316 -0.35 23.78 -2.29
N SER A 317 -0.66 23.04 -3.34
CA SER A 317 -0.36 21.60 -3.40
C SER A 317 1.15 21.33 -3.31
N THR A 318 1.97 22.08 -4.06
CA THR A 318 3.44 22.00 -3.96
C THR A 318 3.92 22.26 -2.53
N LEU A 319 3.45 23.33 -1.89
CA LEU A 319 3.87 23.68 -0.54
C LEU A 319 3.45 22.61 0.49
N VAL A 320 2.20 22.12 0.40
CA VAL A 320 1.68 21.09 1.31
C VAL A 320 2.42 19.76 1.09
N THR A 321 2.68 19.36 -0.15
CA THR A 321 3.46 18.16 -0.46
C THR A 321 4.86 18.25 0.12
N PHE A 322 5.53 19.40 -0.07
CA PHE A 322 6.86 19.64 0.47
C PHE A 322 6.87 19.61 2.01
N ALA A 323 5.97 20.36 2.66
CA ALA A 323 5.88 20.40 4.11
C ALA A 323 5.57 19.04 4.72
N PHE A 324 4.66 18.29 4.11
CA PHE A 324 4.30 16.95 4.55
C PHE A 324 5.49 15.98 4.42
N GLY A 325 6.22 16.04 3.31
CA GLY A 325 7.44 15.25 3.12
C GLY A 325 8.52 15.56 4.14
N VAL A 326 8.74 16.85 4.48
CA VAL A 326 9.68 17.24 5.54
C VAL A 326 9.26 16.68 6.90
N ILE A 327 7.97 16.74 7.24
CA ILE A 327 7.45 16.13 8.47
C ILE A 327 7.73 14.62 8.49
N VAL A 328 7.53 13.91 7.39
CA VAL A 328 7.84 12.48 7.28
C VAL A 328 9.34 12.23 7.52
N ILE A 329 10.25 13.01 6.91
CA ILE A 329 11.69 12.88 7.18
C ILE A 329 11.96 12.97 8.68
N LEU A 330 11.46 14.01 9.34
CA LEU A 330 11.68 14.25 10.77
C LEU A 330 11.19 13.07 11.63
N LEU A 331 10.05 12.51 11.29
CA LEU A 331 9.48 11.33 11.99
C LEU A 331 10.25 10.04 11.68
N THR A 332 10.96 9.98 10.56
CA THR A 332 11.70 8.79 10.11
C THR A 332 13.12 8.73 10.69
N ILE A 333 13.64 9.79 11.30
CA ILE A 333 14.98 9.78 11.91
C ILE A 333 15.12 8.65 12.94
N ASN A 334 14.05 8.41 13.72
CA ASN A 334 13.99 7.32 14.69
C ASN A 334 12.71 6.51 14.44
N PRO A 335 12.69 5.59 13.46
CA PRO A 335 11.48 4.86 13.11
C PRO A 335 11.05 3.94 14.26
N PRO A 336 9.74 3.86 14.56
CA PRO A 336 9.25 3.13 15.72
C PRO A 336 9.32 1.60 15.58
N ASP A 337 9.43 1.07 14.35
CA ASP A 337 9.31 -0.37 14.08
C ASP A 337 10.02 -0.80 12.79
N ILE A 338 10.07 -2.13 12.54
CA ILE A 338 10.56 -2.71 11.29
C ILE A 338 9.65 -2.27 10.14
N ILE A 339 10.23 -1.88 9.00
CA ILE A 339 9.58 -1.36 7.79
C ILE A 339 8.33 -2.17 7.41
N PHE A 340 8.45 -3.49 7.41
CA PHE A 340 7.36 -4.41 7.05
C PHE A 340 6.12 -4.24 7.94
N PHE A 341 6.28 -4.21 9.27
CA PHE A 341 5.16 -4.10 10.21
C PHE A 341 4.50 -2.72 10.16
N LEU A 342 5.28 -1.66 10.00
CA LEU A 342 4.76 -0.31 9.87
C LEU A 342 3.92 -0.14 8.60
N ASN A 343 4.39 -0.72 7.49
CA ASN A 343 3.65 -0.71 6.23
C ASN A 343 2.33 -1.51 6.32
N LEU A 344 2.36 -2.70 6.92
CA LEU A 344 1.14 -3.51 7.12
C LEU A 344 0.15 -2.83 8.08
N PHE A 345 0.64 -2.17 9.14
CA PHE A 345 -0.21 -1.39 10.05
C PHE A 345 -0.95 -0.28 9.31
N ALA A 346 -0.22 0.48 8.49
CA ALA A 346 -0.81 1.57 7.72
C ALA A 346 -1.82 1.08 6.69
N LEU A 347 -1.51 -0.02 5.96
CA LEU A 347 -2.42 -0.64 5.01
C LEU A 347 -3.71 -1.09 5.68
N GLY A 348 -3.62 -1.89 6.74
CA GLY A 348 -4.79 -2.40 7.45
C GLY A 348 -5.67 -1.28 8.03
N GLY A 349 -5.06 -0.20 8.51
CA GLY A 349 -5.79 0.97 8.99
C GLY A 349 -6.57 1.68 7.89
N LEU A 350 -5.96 1.85 6.71
CA LEU A 350 -6.64 2.41 5.53
C LEU A 350 -7.78 1.50 5.06
N GLU A 351 -7.53 0.21 4.94
CA GLU A 351 -8.53 -0.77 4.53
C GLU A 351 -9.74 -0.76 5.44
N CYS A 352 -9.52 -0.86 6.74
CA CYS A 352 -10.60 -0.81 7.72
C CYS A 352 -11.41 0.49 7.63
N SER A 353 -10.72 1.63 7.48
CA SER A 353 -11.36 2.94 7.46
C SER A 353 -12.22 3.17 6.21
N PHE A 354 -11.79 2.66 5.06
CA PHE A 354 -12.38 3.01 3.76
C PHE A 354 -13.18 1.89 3.11
N PHE A 355 -12.95 0.62 3.43
CA PHE A 355 -13.54 -0.52 2.72
C PHE A 355 -15.05 -0.43 2.60
N TRP A 356 -15.77 -0.35 3.71
CA TRP A 356 -17.23 -0.35 3.68
C TRP A 356 -17.83 0.94 3.15
N PRO A 357 -17.36 2.14 3.52
CA PRO A 357 -17.83 3.37 2.89
C PRO A 357 -17.60 3.40 1.38
N LEU A 358 -16.46 2.88 0.91
CA LEU A 358 -16.12 2.86 -0.52
C LEU A 358 -16.87 1.76 -1.26
N VAL A 359 -16.63 0.50 -0.90
CA VAL A 359 -17.19 -0.67 -1.59
C VAL A 359 -18.70 -0.77 -1.33
N GLY A 360 -19.12 -0.69 -0.08
CA GLY A 360 -20.53 -0.68 0.28
C GLY A 360 -21.27 0.49 -0.35
N GLY A 361 -20.63 1.67 -0.44
CA GLY A 361 -21.20 2.83 -1.11
C GLY A 361 -21.49 2.65 -2.59
N LEU A 362 -20.68 1.85 -3.28
CA LEU A 362 -20.87 1.55 -4.71
C LEU A 362 -21.92 0.48 -4.98
N PHE A 363 -22.09 -0.50 -4.09
CA PHE A 363 -22.88 -1.68 -4.38
C PHE A 363 -24.16 -1.80 -3.56
N TRP A 364 -24.26 -1.12 -2.42
CA TRP A 364 -25.39 -1.25 -1.52
C TRP A 364 -26.19 0.06 -1.36
N LYS A 365 -27.43 0.06 -1.83
CA LYS A 365 -28.30 1.25 -1.88
C LYS A 365 -28.75 1.75 -0.50
N LYS A 366 -28.73 0.93 0.56
CA LYS A 366 -29.16 1.35 1.91
C LYS A 366 -28.05 1.98 2.75
N GLY A 367 -26.85 2.20 2.19
CA GLY A 367 -25.74 2.85 2.88
C GLY A 367 -26.04 4.33 3.14
N THR A 368 -26.24 4.70 4.40
CA THR A 368 -26.52 6.07 4.84
C THR A 368 -25.26 6.79 5.31
N LYS A 369 -25.32 8.11 5.47
CA LYS A 369 -24.22 8.92 6.01
C LYS A 369 -23.78 8.47 7.40
N GLN A 370 -24.73 8.11 8.26
CA GLN A 370 -24.44 7.60 9.61
C GLN A 370 -23.72 6.25 9.52
N ALA A 371 -24.23 5.33 8.71
CA ALA A 371 -23.59 4.03 8.49
C ALA A 371 -22.15 4.17 8.03
N ALA A 372 -21.85 5.07 7.10
CA ALA A 372 -20.50 5.30 6.60
C ALA A 372 -19.55 5.88 7.67
N VAL A 373 -20.01 6.87 8.46
CA VAL A 373 -19.20 7.48 9.53
C VAL A 373 -18.89 6.47 10.64
N PHE A 374 -19.91 5.79 11.15
CA PHE A 374 -19.72 4.82 12.24
C PHE A 374 -18.91 3.59 11.78
N SER A 375 -19.10 3.15 10.55
CA SER A 375 -18.30 2.08 9.96
C SER A 375 -16.83 2.47 9.84
N SER A 376 -16.52 3.65 9.29
CA SER A 376 -15.14 4.13 9.13
C SER A 376 -14.41 4.27 10.46
N LEU A 377 -15.03 4.96 11.43
CA LEU A 377 -14.44 5.15 12.77
C LEU A 377 -14.39 3.85 13.56
N GLY A 378 -15.48 3.10 13.61
CA GLY A 378 -15.57 1.87 14.38
C GLY A 378 -14.59 0.81 13.88
N ALA A 379 -14.44 0.67 12.55
CA ALA A 379 -13.46 -0.23 11.96
C ALA A 379 -12.02 0.18 12.29
N ALA A 380 -11.68 1.48 12.16
CA ALA A 380 -10.36 1.99 12.49
C ALA A 380 -10.01 1.80 13.97
N ILE A 381 -10.94 2.13 14.87
CA ILE A 381 -10.74 1.97 16.32
C ILE A 381 -10.58 0.48 16.67
N THR A 382 -11.45 -0.40 16.14
CA THR A 382 -11.35 -1.84 16.38
C THR A 382 -10.04 -2.40 15.85
N TYR A 383 -9.61 -1.97 14.66
CA TYR A 383 -8.34 -2.38 14.07
C TYR A 383 -7.15 -2.00 14.97
N ILE A 384 -7.05 -0.72 15.38
CA ILE A 384 -5.96 -0.22 16.22
C ILE A 384 -5.98 -0.94 17.57
N PHE A 385 -7.15 -1.09 18.20
CA PHE A 385 -7.28 -1.79 19.46
C PHE A 385 -6.82 -3.25 19.36
N CYS A 386 -7.27 -3.99 18.34
CA CYS A 386 -6.89 -5.38 18.14
C CYS A 386 -5.40 -5.52 17.77
N TYR A 387 -4.84 -4.57 17.02
CA TYR A 387 -3.43 -4.59 16.64
C TYR A 387 -2.50 -4.58 17.86
N TYR A 388 -2.80 -3.76 18.86
CA TYR A 388 -1.96 -3.61 20.05
C TYR A 388 -2.33 -4.55 21.21
N ASN A 389 -3.59 -4.96 21.33
CA ASN A 389 -4.07 -5.60 22.54
C ASN A 389 -4.59 -7.03 22.35
N VAL A 390 -4.89 -7.46 21.13
CA VAL A 390 -5.66 -8.69 20.92
C VAL A 390 -5.03 -9.57 19.85
N GLN A 391 -4.40 -10.67 20.28
CA GLN A 391 -3.92 -11.71 19.37
C GLN A 391 -4.78 -12.96 19.52
N ILE A 392 -5.98 -12.95 18.94
CA ILE A 392 -6.87 -14.12 18.97
C ILE A 392 -6.49 -15.08 17.84
N ALA A 393 -6.06 -16.29 18.18
CA ALA A 393 -5.80 -17.39 17.24
C ALA A 393 -4.83 -17.03 16.08
N GLY A 394 -3.96 -16.04 16.26
CA GLY A 394 -3.05 -15.55 15.21
C GLY A 394 -3.74 -14.82 14.05
N ILE A 395 -5.01 -14.47 14.18
CA ILE A 395 -5.77 -13.74 13.16
C ILE A 395 -5.34 -12.27 13.16
N ASN A 396 -4.99 -11.74 11.99
CA ASN A 396 -4.61 -10.34 11.84
C ASN A 396 -5.74 -9.38 12.23
N ALA A 397 -5.39 -8.28 12.88
CA ALA A 397 -6.32 -7.26 13.38
C ALA A 397 -7.25 -6.68 12.28
N VAL A 398 -6.82 -6.69 11.01
CA VAL A 398 -7.63 -6.20 9.88
C VAL A 398 -8.96 -6.94 9.76
N VAL A 399 -8.98 -8.24 10.06
CA VAL A 399 -10.20 -9.06 9.98
C VAL A 399 -11.25 -8.53 10.96
N TRP A 400 -10.83 -8.28 12.19
CA TRP A 400 -11.71 -7.74 13.24
C TRP A 400 -12.20 -6.33 12.92
N GLY A 401 -11.30 -5.48 12.40
CA GLY A 401 -11.66 -4.14 11.93
C GLY A 401 -12.68 -4.17 10.79
N LEU A 402 -12.45 -4.99 9.76
CA LEU A 402 -13.38 -5.15 8.64
C LEU A 402 -14.73 -5.74 9.07
N LEU A 403 -14.74 -6.73 9.96
CA LEU A 403 -15.99 -7.31 10.50
C LEU A 403 -16.78 -6.28 11.30
N ALA A 404 -16.14 -5.57 12.23
CA ALA A 404 -16.80 -4.52 13.01
C ALA A 404 -17.34 -3.41 12.10
N GLY A 405 -16.54 -2.94 11.14
CA GLY A 405 -16.97 -1.95 10.16
C GLY A 405 -18.17 -2.41 9.34
N GLY A 406 -18.17 -3.68 8.90
CA GLY A 406 -19.29 -4.28 8.15
C GLY A 406 -20.56 -4.35 8.98
N ILE A 407 -20.48 -4.86 10.19
CA ILE A 407 -21.63 -4.92 11.10
C ILE A 407 -22.22 -3.51 11.31
N LEU A 408 -21.38 -2.53 11.63
CA LEU A 408 -21.82 -1.14 11.79
C LEU A 408 -22.44 -0.58 10.52
N TYR A 409 -21.82 -0.83 9.35
CA TYR A 409 -22.31 -0.33 8.08
C TYR A 409 -23.70 -0.86 7.73
N PHE A 410 -23.89 -2.18 7.82
CA PHE A 410 -25.14 -2.81 7.45
C PHE A 410 -26.24 -2.61 8.51
N VAL A 411 -25.93 -2.71 9.78
CA VAL A 411 -26.91 -2.53 10.87
C VAL A 411 -27.42 -1.09 10.89
N ILE A 412 -26.51 -0.10 10.96
CA ILE A 412 -26.88 1.30 11.01
C ILE A 412 -27.57 1.71 9.70
N GLY A 413 -27.09 1.24 8.55
CA GLY A 413 -27.71 1.52 7.26
C GLY A 413 -29.16 1.03 7.20
N ASN A 414 -29.45 -0.20 7.66
CA ASN A 414 -30.84 -0.70 7.70
C ASN A 414 -31.73 0.09 8.66
N ILE A 415 -31.21 0.51 9.82
CA ILE A 415 -31.97 1.27 10.82
C ILE A 415 -32.25 2.70 10.32
N THR A 416 -31.27 3.33 9.66
CA THR A 416 -31.34 4.75 9.32
C THR A 416 -31.86 5.03 7.90
N CYS A 417 -31.92 4.02 7.01
CA CYS A 417 -32.46 4.15 5.65
C CYS A 417 -33.99 3.98 5.63
N LYS A 418 -34.71 4.89 6.28
CA LYS A 418 -36.19 4.82 6.36
C LYS A 418 -36.88 5.28 5.07
N ASN A 419 -36.36 6.30 4.38
CA ASN A 419 -36.99 6.96 3.24
C ASN A 419 -36.30 6.66 1.89
N GLY A 420 -35.41 5.65 1.84
CA GLY A 420 -34.61 5.40 0.64
C GLY A 420 -33.48 6.41 0.46
N LEU A 421 -32.80 6.30 -0.68
CA LEU A 421 -31.76 7.26 -1.08
C LEU A 421 -32.39 8.40 -1.91
N ASP A 422 -31.78 9.56 -1.82
CA ASP A 422 -32.01 10.70 -2.69
C ASP A 422 -31.85 10.27 -4.18
N GLU A 423 -32.79 10.66 -5.03
CA GLU A 423 -32.82 10.33 -6.47
C GLU A 423 -31.52 10.74 -7.17
N ASP A 424 -30.93 11.86 -6.81
CA ASP A 424 -29.65 12.36 -7.28
C ASP A 424 -28.51 11.37 -6.98
N ILE A 425 -28.50 10.80 -5.77
CA ILE A 425 -27.51 9.79 -5.38
C ILE A 425 -27.72 8.51 -6.18
N ILE A 426 -28.97 8.09 -6.39
CA ILE A 426 -29.27 6.88 -7.17
C ILE A 426 -28.78 7.06 -8.61
N LYS A 427 -29.10 8.20 -9.24
CA LYS A 427 -28.73 8.51 -10.62
C LYS A 427 -27.21 8.60 -10.82
N ASN A 428 -26.49 9.21 -9.90
CA ASN A 428 -25.07 9.52 -10.07
C ASN A 428 -24.14 8.45 -9.53
N CYS A 429 -24.54 7.68 -8.50
CA CYS A 429 -23.67 6.72 -7.81
C CYS A 429 -24.01 5.25 -8.08
N PHE A 430 -25.12 4.95 -8.73
CA PHE A 430 -25.54 3.58 -9.08
C PHE A 430 -25.85 3.46 -10.57
#